data_68193992d003bfe9b05031cf6ed15f3d
#
_entry.id   68193992d003bfe9b05031cf6ed15f3d
#
_cell.length_a   1.000
_cell.length_b   1.000
_cell.length_c   1.000
_cell.angle_alpha   90.00
_cell.angle_beta   90.00
_cell.angle_gamma   90.00
#
_symmetry.space_group_name_H-M   'P 1'
#
loop_
_entity.id
_entity.type
_entity.pdbx_description
1 polymer ?
#
loop_
_entity_poly.entity_id
_entity_poly.type
_entity_poly.pdbx_seq_one_letter_code
_entity_poly.pdbx_strand_id
1 'polypeptide(L)'
;MISKLRHDAALYFPYEGPYAGRGKRKKYGKKLDYQNSPNDYLQEDFVDKDMRTRIYHRKLWHKKFSDLLNIVVLVKTNLKTQAVAHVVLFSSDLDLSYDQLIDYYRLRFQMEFNFRDAKQYWGLEDFMAVKQTPVYNSANLAMFMVNLSHAVMRPMRPHWPELSVTDLKAWFRSKKYVVETLKLLPEMPDPIFIEQAIAQVAALGRVNHAVNPV
;
A
#
# COMPACT_ATOMS: atom_id res chain seq x y z
N MET A 1 3.69 -6.25 -16.42
CA MET A 1 2.96 -5.03 -15.97
C MET A 1 1.75 -5.43 -15.18
N ILE A 2 1.53 -4.82 -14.01
CA ILE A 2 0.34 -5.06 -13.16
C ILE A 2 -0.41 -3.74 -12.99
N SER A 3 -1.73 -3.72 -13.18
CA SER A 3 -2.56 -2.53 -13.01
C SER A 3 -4.05 -2.87 -12.85
N LYS A 4 -4.87 -1.84 -12.71
CA LYS A 4 -6.32 -1.93 -12.63
C LYS A 4 -6.95 -1.46 -13.93
N LEU A 5 -7.92 -2.20 -14.45
CA LEU A 5 -8.78 -1.74 -15.53
C LEU A 5 -9.96 -0.92 -14.98
N ARG A 6 -10.59 -0.18 -15.86
CA ARG A 6 -11.86 0.48 -15.54
C ARG A 6 -12.92 -0.59 -15.21
N HIS A 7 -13.87 -0.25 -14.34
CA HIS A 7 -14.95 -1.17 -13.94
C HIS A 7 -15.82 -1.65 -15.10
N ASP A 8 -15.91 -0.86 -16.17
CA ASP A 8 -16.68 -1.12 -17.39
C ASP A 8 -15.84 -1.71 -18.54
N ALA A 9 -14.61 -2.16 -18.27
CA ALA A 9 -13.69 -2.67 -19.28
C ALA A 9 -14.31 -3.84 -20.06
N ALA A 10 -14.24 -3.78 -21.39
CA ALA A 10 -14.78 -4.83 -22.24
C ALA A 10 -13.76 -5.97 -22.39
N LEU A 11 -13.94 -7.02 -21.61
CA LEU A 11 -13.15 -8.24 -21.63
C LEU A 11 -13.85 -9.34 -22.41
N TYR A 12 -13.08 -10.16 -23.12
CA TYR A 12 -13.59 -11.22 -23.98
C TYR A 12 -12.86 -12.53 -23.70
N PHE A 13 -13.63 -13.61 -23.65
CA PHE A 13 -13.06 -14.94 -23.65
C PHE A 13 -12.33 -15.22 -24.98
N PRO A 14 -11.29 -16.11 -25.00
CA PRO A 14 -10.77 -16.63 -26.24
C PRO A 14 -11.89 -17.26 -27.08
N TYR A 15 -11.79 -17.13 -28.41
CA TYR A 15 -12.75 -17.79 -29.29
C TYR A 15 -12.41 -19.27 -29.42
N GLU A 16 -13.31 -20.13 -29.00
CA GLU A 16 -13.18 -21.59 -28.99
C GLU A 16 -13.96 -22.28 -30.13
N GLY A 17 -14.64 -21.49 -30.97
CA GLY A 17 -15.44 -22.03 -32.07
C GLY A 17 -14.61 -22.53 -33.25
N PRO A 18 -15.24 -23.24 -34.20
CA PRO A 18 -14.55 -23.78 -35.36
C PRO A 18 -13.97 -22.69 -36.25
N TYR A 19 -12.84 -23.01 -36.90
CA TYR A 19 -12.26 -22.12 -37.89
C TYR A 19 -12.98 -22.29 -39.22
N ALA A 20 -13.48 -21.17 -39.74
CA ALA A 20 -14.24 -21.17 -41.02
C ALA A 20 -13.38 -21.42 -42.27
N GLY A 21 -12.10 -21.71 -42.14
CA GLY A 21 -11.19 -22.05 -43.25
C GLY A 21 -10.77 -20.86 -44.14
N ARG A 22 -11.29 -19.68 -43.93
CA ARG A 22 -11.00 -18.50 -44.76
C ARG A 22 -10.75 -17.26 -43.90
N GLY A 23 -9.69 -16.53 -44.17
CA GLY A 23 -9.35 -15.25 -43.49
C GLY A 23 -8.65 -15.44 -42.12
N LYS A 24 -8.54 -14.34 -41.36
CA LYS A 24 -7.89 -14.34 -40.05
C LYS A 24 -8.74 -15.05 -39.00
N ARG A 25 -8.12 -15.93 -38.20
CA ARG A 25 -8.80 -16.64 -37.11
C ARG A 25 -9.45 -15.66 -36.14
N LYS A 26 -10.70 -15.92 -35.75
CA LYS A 26 -11.43 -15.09 -34.78
C LYS A 26 -10.72 -15.15 -33.41
N LYS A 27 -10.41 -14.00 -32.84
CA LYS A 27 -9.65 -13.88 -31.58
C LYS A 27 -10.56 -13.79 -30.36
N TYR A 28 -11.66 -13.05 -30.50
CA TYR A 28 -12.57 -12.70 -29.40
C TYR A 28 -13.81 -13.59 -29.42
N GLY A 29 -14.07 -14.25 -28.30
CA GLY A 29 -15.31 -15.01 -28.03
C GLY A 29 -16.38 -14.14 -27.37
N LYS A 30 -17.11 -14.73 -26.42
CA LYS A 30 -18.16 -14.05 -25.65
C LYS A 30 -17.56 -12.94 -24.78
N LYS A 31 -18.27 -11.82 -24.61
CA LYS A 31 -17.92 -10.77 -23.67
C LYS A 31 -18.16 -11.24 -22.23
N LEU A 32 -17.25 -10.91 -21.31
CA LEU A 32 -17.41 -11.17 -19.89
C LEU A 32 -18.57 -10.35 -19.34
N ASP A 33 -19.47 -11.01 -18.61
CA ASP A 33 -20.47 -10.39 -17.77
C ASP A 33 -19.96 -10.42 -16.30
N TYR A 34 -19.73 -9.26 -15.72
CA TYR A 34 -19.20 -9.13 -14.37
C TYR A 34 -20.21 -9.53 -13.28
N GLN A 35 -21.52 -9.42 -13.58
CA GLN A 35 -22.56 -9.78 -12.63
C GLN A 35 -22.81 -11.28 -12.59
N ASN A 36 -22.69 -11.94 -13.75
CA ASN A 36 -22.91 -13.36 -13.93
C ASN A 36 -21.62 -14.07 -14.39
N SER A 37 -20.51 -13.82 -13.68
CA SER A 37 -19.26 -14.53 -13.97
C SER A 37 -19.43 -16.03 -13.74
N PRO A 38 -19.01 -16.89 -14.68
CA PRO A 38 -19.13 -18.34 -14.53
C PRO A 38 -18.37 -18.86 -13.30
N ASN A 39 -18.99 -19.78 -12.56
CA ASN A 39 -18.39 -20.36 -11.36
C ASN A 39 -17.11 -21.15 -11.64
N ASP A 40 -16.91 -21.65 -12.86
CA ASP A 40 -15.71 -22.35 -13.28
C ASP A 40 -14.41 -21.55 -13.12
N TYR A 41 -14.52 -20.24 -12.97
CA TYR A 41 -13.39 -19.31 -12.79
C TYR A 41 -13.28 -18.76 -11.37
N LEU A 42 -14.17 -19.21 -10.49
CA LEU A 42 -14.18 -18.83 -9.08
C LEU A 42 -13.00 -19.51 -8.37
N GLN A 43 -12.17 -18.72 -7.72
CA GLN A 43 -11.03 -19.18 -6.93
C GLN A 43 -11.37 -19.18 -5.45
N GLU A 44 -11.99 -18.09 -4.98
CA GLU A 44 -12.38 -17.92 -3.58
C GLU A 44 -13.77 -17.29 -3.45
N ASP A 45 -14.49 -17.71 -2.42
CA ASP A 45 -15.77 -17.13 -2.00
C ASP A 45 -15.81 -17.14 -0.46
N PHE A 46 -15.72 -15.97 0.14
CA PHE A 46 -15.72 -15.85 1.59
C PHE A 46 -16.51 -14.64 2.06
N VAL A 47 -16.93 -14.70 3.31
CA VAL A 47 -17.66 -13.63 3.98
C VAL A 47 -16.82 -13.13 5.16
N ASP A 48 -16.57 -11.82 5.16
CA ASP A 48 -15.95 -11.12 6.28
C ASP A 48 -16.95 -10.06 6.77
N LYS A 49 -17.44 -10.24 8.01
CA LYS A 49 -18.53 -9.44 8.58
C LYS A 49 -19.76 -9.46 7.68
N ASP A 50 -20.12 -8.30 7.09
CA ASP A 50 -21.29 -8.13 6.21
C ASP A 50 -20.92 -8.05 4.72
N MET A 51 -19.68 -8.40 4.38
CA MET A 51 -19.17 -8.32 3.00
C MET A 51 -18.80 -9.70 2.46
N ARG A 52 -19.53 -10.16 1.45
CA ARG A 52 -19.14 -11.34 0.67
C ARG A 52 -18.17 -10.92 -0.43
N THR A 53 -17.01 -11.58 -0.50
CA THR A 53 -16.01 -11.37 -1.54
C THR A 53 -15.87 -12.64 -2.38
N ARG A 54 -16.01 -12.50 -3.70
CA ARG A 54 -15.77 -13.55 -4.67
C ARG A 54 -14.63 -13.14 -5.58
N ILE A 55 -13.68 -14.03 -5.79
CA ILE A 55 -12.48 -13.81 -6.60
C ILE A 55 -12.53 -14.74 -7.81
N TYR A 56 -12.53 -14.15 -8.99
CA TYR A 56 -12.52 -14.89 -10.26
C TYR A 56 -11.18 -14.66 -10.96
N HIS A 57 -10.62 -15.69 -11.56
CA HIS A 57 -9.33 -15.63 -12.24
C HIS A 57 -9.39 -16.29 -13.61
N ARG A 58 -9.01 -15.57 -14.67
CA ARG A 58 -8.99 -16.10 -16.04
C ARG A 58 -8.08 -15.27 -16.96
N LYS A 59 -7.54 -15.93 -17.99
CA LYS A 59 -6.85 -15.27 -19.11
C LYS A 59 -7.89 -14.77 -20.13
N LEU A 60 -7.96 -13.44 -20.34
CA LEU A 60 -8.97 -12.79 -21.18
C LEU A 60 -8.34 -11.81 -22.16
N TRP A 61 -9.06 -11.55 -23.24
CA TRP A 61 -8.69 -10.53 -24.22
C TRP A 61 -9.29 -9.18 -23.87
N HIS A 62 -8.49 -8.14 -24.08
CA HIS A 62 -8.97 -6.74 -24.09
C HIS A 62 -8.56 -6.09 -25.40
N LYS A 63 -9.49 -5.38 -26.09
CA LYS A 63 -9.24 -4.87 -27.45
C LYS A 63 -8.07 -3.88 -27.59
N LYS A 64 -7.70 -3.20 -26.50
CA LYS A 64 -6.59 -2.25 -26.48
C LYS A 64 -5.20 -2.90 -26.30
N PHE A 65 -5.16 -4.19 -26.00
CA PHE A 65 -3.90 -4.92 -25.79
C PHE A 65 -3.70 -5.94 -26.91
N SER A 66 -2.45 -6.09 -27.34
CA SER A 66 -2.07 -7.05 -28.39
C SER A 66 -2.22 -8.50 -27.94
N ASP A 67 -1.99 -8.73 -26.65
CA ASP A 67 -1.85 -10.05 -26.06
C ASP A 67 -2.96 -10.37 -25.06
N LEU A 68 -3.07 -11.66 -24.71
CA LEU A 68 -3.92 -12.12 -23.61
C LEU A 68 -3.46 -11.46 -22.31
N LEU A 69 -4.39 -11.16 -21.45
CA LEU A 69 -4.15 -10.64 -20.13
C LEU A 69 -4.55 -11.66 -19.07
N ASN A 70 -3.76 -11.75 -18.04
CA ASN A 70 -4.10 -12.45 -16.82
C ASN A 70 -5.01 -11.52 -15.99
N ILE A 71 -6.27 -11.92 -15.80
CA ILE A 71 -7.32 -11.07 -15.21
C ILE A 71 -7.79 -11.66 -13.90
N VAL A 72 -7.83 -10.83 -12.87
CA VAL A 72 -8.51 -11.12 -11.60
C VAL A 72 -9.66 -10.14 -11.41
N VAL A 73 -10.87 -10.68 -11.19
CA VAL A 73 -12.06 -9.89 -10.88
C VAL A 73 -12.45 -10.15 -9.43
N LEU A 74 -12.39 -9.11 -8.60
CA LEU A 74 -12.87 -9.15 -7.21
C LEU A 74 -14.28 -8.56 -7.19
N VAL A 75 -15.27 -9.36 -6.83
CA VAL A 75 -16.66 -8.91 -6.65
C VAL A 75 -16.97 -8.87 -5.17
N LYS A 76 -17.34 -7.69 -4.67
CA LYS A 76 -17.75 -7.49 -3.28
C LYS A 76 -19.23 -7.19 -3.22
N THR A 77 -19.96 -7.95 -2.41
CA THR A 77 -21.39 -7.79 -2.17
C THR A 77 -21.63 -7.47 -0.70
N ASN A 78 -22.24 -6.33 -0.43
CA ASN A 78 -22.68 -6.02 0.92
C ASN A 78 -23.96 -6.82 1.22
N LEU A 79 -23.93 -7.69 2.23
CA LEU A 79 -25.03 -8.60 2.54
C LEU A 79 -26.24 -7.89 3.16
N LYS A 80 -26.06 -6.70 3.76
CA LYS A 80 -27.17 -5.89 4.29
C LYS A 80 -27.87 -5.07 3.23
N THR A 81 -27.09 -4.38 2.39
CA THR A 81 -27.64 -3.44 1.39
C THR A 81 -27.81 -4.06 0.01
N GLN A 82 -27.29 -5.28 -0.20
CA GLN A 82 -27.22 -5.97 -1.50
C GLN A 82 -26.45 -5.19 -2.57
N ALA A 83 -25.71 -4.15 -2.18
CA ALA A 83 -24.88 -3.38 -3.10
C ALA A 83 -23.71 -4.23 -3.59
N VAL A 84 -23.49 -4.25 -4.90
CA VAL A 84 -22.42 -5.00 -5.56
C VAL A 84 -21.42 -4.02 -6.17
N ALA A 85 -20.15 -4.23 -5.88
CA ALA A 85 -19.05 -3.52 -6.51
C ALA A 85 -18.00 -4.52 -6.99
N HIS A 86 -17.28 -4.18 -8.07
CA HIS A 86 -16.21 -5.03 -8.54
C HIS A 86 -14.95 -4.23 -8.90
N VAL A 87 -13.82 -4.90 -8.83
CA VAL A 87 -12.50 -4.39 -9.22
C VAL A 87 -11.89 -5.38 -10.21
N VAL A 88 -11.36 -4.86 -11.31
CA VAL A 88 -10.71 -5.66 -12.35
C VAL A 88 -9.23 -5.38 -12.35
N LEU A 89 -8.43 -6.35 -11.89
CA LEU A 89 -6.98 -6.30 -11.92
C LEU A 89 -6.45 -7.08 -13.13
N PHE A 90 -5.31 -6.69 -13.65
CA PHE A 90 -4.68 -7.42 -14.73
C PHE A 90 -3.16 -7.45 -14.63
N SER A 91 -2.59 -8.49 -15.22
CA SER A 91 -1.16 -8.62 -15.48
C SER A 91 -0.90 -9.00 -16.93
N SER A 92 0.23 -8.54 -17.50
CA SER A 92 0.79 -9.05 -18.75
C SER A 92 1.53 -10.37 -18.56
N ASP A 93 1.84 -10.74 -17.32
CA ASP A 93 2.39 -12.03 -16.95
C ASP A 93 1.23 -13.02 -16.78
N LEU A 94 1.19 -14.04 -17.66
CA LEU A 94 0.12 -15.02 -17.70
C LEU A 94 0.28 -16.13 -16.67
N ASP A 95 1.45 -16.29 -16.08
CA ASP A 95 1.77 -17.37 -15.15
C ASP A 95 1.67 -16.92 -13.68
N LEU A 96 1.43 -15.62 -13.47
CA LEU A 96 1.21 -15.08 -12.13
C LEU A 96 -0.10 -15.61 -11.55
N SER A 97 -0.06 -16.14 -10.33
CA SER A 97 -1.26 -16.57 -9.63
C SER A 97 -2.17 -15.40 -9.23
N TYR A 98 -3.44 -15.67 -8.95
CA TYR A 98 -4.42 -14.63 -8.63
C TYR A 98 -4.08 -13.89 -7.32
N ASP A 99 -3.61 -14.62 -6.32
CA ASP A 99 -3.18 -14.10 -5.02
C ASP A 99 -1.96 -13.18 -5.15
N GLN A 100 -0.92 -13.62 -5.87
CA GLN A 100 0.25 -12.80 -6.17
C GLN A 100 -0.13 -11.51 -6.95
N LEU A 101 -1.05 -11.60 -7.91
CA LEU A 101 -1.52 -10.43 -8.65
C LEU A 101 -2.22 -9.43 -7.73
N ILE A 102 -3.05 -9.90 -6.81
CA ILE A 102 -3.72 -9.06 -5.81
C ILE A 102 -2.69 -8.41 -4.88
N ASP A 103 -1.73 -9.18 -4.37
CA ASP A 103 -0.73 -8.68 -3.44
C ASP A 103 0.21 -7.66 -4.09
N TYR A 104 0.68 -7.92 -5.30
CA TYR A 104 1.49 -6.95 -6.05
C TYR A 104 0.70 -5.67 -6.37
N TYR A 105 -0.60 -5.78 -6.66
CA TYR A 105 -1.42 -4.58 -6.83
C TYR A 105 -1.60 -3.79 -5.54
N ARG A 106 -1.69 -4.45 -4.38
CA ARG A 106 -1.72 -3.80 -3.06
C ARG A 106 -0.45 -3.00 -2.77
N LEU A 107 0.72 -3.48 -3.22
CA LEU A 107 1.99 -2.76 -3.05
C LEU A 107 1.97 -1.37 -3.71
N ARG A 108 1.15 -1.14 -4.73
CA ARG A 108 0.98 0.19 -5.33
C ARG A 108 0.53 1.24 -4.32
N PHE A 109 -0.36 0.87 -3.42
CA PHE A 109 -0.81 1.77 -2.35
C PHE A 109 0.31 2.11 -1.38
N GLN A 110 1.24 1.19 -1.14
CA GLN A 110 2.41 1.46 -0.30
C GLN A 110 3.29 2.57 -0.90
N MET A 111 3.45 2.60 -2.21
CA MET A 111 4.18 3.69 -2.88
C MET A 111 3.47 5.04 -2.68
N GLU A 112 2.14 5.07 -2.83
CA GLU A 112 1.35 6.29 -2.61
C GLU A 112 1.47 6.78 -1.15
N PHE A 113 1.42 5.87 -0.18
CA PHE A 113 1.65 6.19 1.23
C PHE A 113 3.06 6.69 1.50
N ASN A 114 4.08 6.07 0.90
CA ASN A 114 5.46 6.52 1.04
C ASN A 114 5.66 7.95 0.50
N PHE A 115 5.07 8.28 -0.64
CA PHE A 115 5.10 9.65 -1.18
C PHE A 115 4.37 10.64 -0.28
N ARG A 116 3.19 10.27 0.22
CA ARG A 116 2.44 11.09 1.17
C ARG A 116 3.26 11.35 2.43
N ASP A 117 3.86 10.32 3.02
CA ASP A 117 4.65 10.42 4.23
C ASP A 117 5.94 11.23 4.02
N ALA A 118 6.59 11.07 2.85
CA ALA A 118 7.73 11.88 2.47
C ALA A 118 7.38 13.39 2.38
N LYS A 119 6.23 13.73 1.79
CA LYS A 119 5.72 15.11 1.73
C LYS A 119 5.33 15.63 3.11
N GLN A 120 4.52 14.88 3.84
CA GLN A 120 3.93 15.33 5.08
C GLN A 120 4.94 15.44 6.23
N TYR A 121 5.92 14.54 6.27
CA TYR A 121 6.81 14.42 7.42
C TYR A 121 8.28 14.74 7.12
N TRP A 122 8.72 14.61 5.85
CA TRP A 122 10.14 14.66 5.53
C TRP A 122 10.52 15.72 4.49
N GLY A 123 9.59 16.64 4.18
CA GLY A 123 9.86 17.83 3.38
C GLY A 123 10.16 17.52 1.91
N LEU A 124 9.54 16.49 1.31
CA LEU A 124 9.74 16.15 -0.12
C LEU A 124 9.23 17.28 -0.96
N GLU A 125 8.78 18.27 -0.84
CA GLU A 125 8.41 19.44 -1.66
C GLU A 125 8.75 20.78 -0.99
N ASP A 126 9.38 20.70 0.20
CA ASP A 126 9.66 21.91 1.00
C ASP A 126 11.07 22.47 0.76
N PHE A 127 11.86 21.86 -0.14
CA PHE A 127 13.22 22.33 -0.40
C PHE A 127 13.22 23.47 -1.43
N MET A 128 14.00 24.52 -1.12
CA MET A 128 14.15 25.71 -1.98
C MET A 128 15.30 25.60 -3.00
N ALA A 129 15.87 24.39 -3.16
CA ALA A 129 16.96 24.16 -4.09
C ALA A 129 16.47 24.22 -5.55
N VAL A 130 17.23 24.92 -6.41
CA VAL A 130 16.91 25.06 -7.84
C VAL A 130 17.83 24.21 -8.71
N LYS A 131 19.04 23.90 -8.22
CA LYS A 131 20.03 23.08 -8.96
C LYS A 131 19.63 21.62 -8.88
N GLN A 132 19.84 20.89 -9.97
CA GLN A 132 19.45 19.49 -10.12
C GLN A 132 19.97 18.57 -9.02
N THR A 133 21.27 18.64 -8.70
CA THR A 133 21.88 17.75 -7.67
C THR A 133 21.29 17.95 -6.27
N PRO A 134 21.18 19.18 -5.72
CA PRO A 134 20.49 19.39 -4.46
C PRO A 134 19.02 18.93 -4.46
N VAL A 135 18.28 19.14 -5.55
CA VAL A 135 16.89 18.65 -5.67
C VAL A 135 16.83 17.13 -5.56
N TYR A 136 17.67 16.41 -6.31
CA TYR A 136 17.72 14.95 -6.23
C TYR A 136 18.15 14.45 -4.85
N ASN A 137 19.15 15.11 -4.23
CA ASN A 137 19.58 14.71 -2.89
C ASN A 137 18.49 14.92 -1.84
N SER A 138 17.77 16.04 -1.90
CA SER A 138 16.65 16.32 -0.99
C SER A 138 15.50 15.33 -1.18
N ALA A 139 15.12 15.03 -2.41
CA ALA A 139 14.07 14.05 -2.70
C ALA A 139 14.46 12.63 -2.24
N ASN A 140 15.69 12.21 -2.54
CA ASN A 140 16.22 10.92 -2.10
C ASN A 140 16.30 10.82 -0.57
N LEU A 141 16.72 11.90 0.11
CA LEU A 141 16.77 11.95 1.56
C LEU A 141 15.38 11.85 2.18
N ALA A 142 14.38 12.58 1.63
CA ALA A 142 13.00 12.49 2.11
C ALA A 142 12.45 11.06 2.00
N MET A 143 12.66 10.39 0.87
CA MET A 143 12.25 8.99 0.67
C MET A 143 13.04 8.01 1.55
N PHE A 144 14.34 8.25 1.75
CA PHE A 144 15.14 7.47 2.68
C PHE A 144 14.63 7.59 4.12
N MET A 145 14.24 8.80 4.55
CA MET A 145 13.71 9.05 5.89
C MET A 145 12.36 8.35 6.13
N VAL A 146 11.52 8.15 5.11
CA VAL A 146 10.32 7.30 5.22
C VAL A 146 10.73 5.88 5.63
N ASN A 147 11.65 5.27 4.88
CA ASN A 147 12.10 3.90 5.15
C ASN A 147 12.80 3.79 6.52
N LEU A 148 13.67 4.75 6.84
CA LEU A 148 14.38 4.78 8.12
C LEU A 148 13.41 4.89 9.30
N SER A 149 12.41 5.77 9.20
CA SER A 149 11.40 5.92 10.27
C SER A 149 10.61 4.62 10.50
N HIS A 150 10.21 3.93 9.43
CA HIS A 150 9.56 2.62 9.54
C HIS A 150 10.49 1.57 10.19
N ALA A 151 11.76 1.53 9.80
CA ALA A 151 12.74 0.61 10.37
C ALA A 151 12.95 0.86 11.88
N VAL A 152 13.06 2.13 12.29
CA VAL A 152 13.24 2.52 13.70
C VAL A 152 11.97 2.24 14.52
N MET A 153 10.79 2.50 13.97
CA MET A 153 9.52 2.25 14.67
C MET A 153 9.18 0.75 14.78
N ARG A 154 9.66 -0.09 13.88
CA ARG A 154 9.32 -1.51 13.83
C ARG A 154 9.53 -2.25 15.17
N PRO A 155 10.70 -2.16 15.84
CA PRO A 155 10.90 -2.81 17.15
C PRO A 155 10.11 -2.16 18.28
N MET A 156 9.64 -0.91 18.12
CA MET A 156 8.89 -0.18 19.14
C MET A 156 7.38 -0.49 19.10
N ARG A 157 6.84 -0.88 17.94
CA ARG A 157 5.42 -1.12 17.72
C ARG A 157 4.77 -2.19 18.61
N PRO A 158 5.43 -3.30 18.99
CA PRO A 158 4.85 -4.25 19.93
C PRO A 158 4.48 -3.62 21.28
N HIS A 159 5.25 -2.62 21.72
CA HIS A 159 5.02 -1.89 22.98
C HIS A 159 4.14 -0.64 22.79
N TRP A 160 4.10 -0.09 21.55
CA TRP A 160 3.34 1.12 21.19
C TRP A 160 2.65 0.93 19.83
N PRO A 161 1.52 0.24 19.78
CA PRO A 161 0.81 -0.05 18.51
C PRO A 161 0.44 1.21 17.72
N GLU A 162 0.10 2.31 18.41
CA GLU A 162 -0.32 3.59 17.84
C GLU A 162 0.85 4.53 17.49
N LEU A 163 2.11 4.07 17.59
CA LEU A 163 3.29 4.89 17.34
C LEU A 163 3.31 5.44 15.91
N SER A 164 3.28 6.76 15.81
CA SER A 164 3.31 7.51 14.55
C SER A 164 4.69 8.14 14.26
N VAL A 165 4.88 8.61 13.03
CA VAL A 165 6.11 9.36 12.65
C VAL A 165 6.23 10.66 13.45
N THR A 166 5.12 11.30 13.80
CA THR A 166 5.12 12.50 14.63
C THR A 166 5.60 12.23 16.04
N ASP A 167 5.20 11.09 16.63
CA ASP A 167 5.68 10.65 17.95
C ASP A 167 7.17 10.34 17.92
N LEU A 168 7.65 9.67 16.87
CA LEU A 168 9.07 9.41 16.67
C LEU A 168 9.87 10.73 16.62
N LYS A 169 9.41 11.70 15.84
CA LYS A 169 10.05 13.03 15.76
C LYS A 169 10.03 13.76 17.09
N ALA A 170 8.92 13.71 17.82
CA ALA A 170 8.79 14.29 19.14
C ALA A 170 9.78 13.65 20.13
N TRP A 171 9.89 12.33 20.12
CA TRP A 171 10.83 11.61 20.99
C TRP A 171 12.29 12.00 20.74
N PHE A 172 12.74 12.01 19.48
CA PHE A 172 14.12 12.43 19.16
C PHE A 172 14.39 13.91 19.49
N ARG A 173 13.40 14.78 19.24
CA ARG A 173 13.51 16.19 19.57
C ARG A 173 13.62 16.41 21.10
N SER A 174 12.77 15.74 21.87
CA SER A 174 12.78 15.80 23.32
C SER A 174 14.10 15.28 23.89
N LYS A 175 14.57 14.15 23.40
CA LYS A 175 15.91 13.61 23.78
C LYS A 175 17.01 14.64 23.54
N LYS A 176 17.03 15.27 22.36
CA LYS A 176 18.01 16.31 22.03
C LYS A 176 17.94 17.49 23.01
N TYR A 177 16.73 18.00 23.29
CA TYR A 177 16.56 19.14 24.18
C TYR A 177 16.97 18.84 25.63
N VAL A 178 16.62 17.66 26.15
CA VAL A 178 17.06 17.25 27.48
C VAL A 178 18.58 17.18 27.55
N VAL A 179 19.22 16.52 26.59
CA VAL A 179 20.69 16.40 26.56
C VAL A 179 21.37 17.77 26.49
N GLU A 180 20.91 18.66 25.61
CA GLU A 180 21.50 20.00 25.49
C GLU A 180 21.26 20.85 26.76
N THR A 181 20.10 20.70 27.41
CA THR A 181 19.81 21.40 28.69
C THR A 181 20.71 20.89 29.81
N LEU A 182 20.91 19.56 29.90
CA LEU A 182 21.76 18.96 30.94
C LEU A 182 23.23 19.39 30.82
N LYS A 183 23.72 19.67 29.61
CA LYS A 183 25.08 20.22 29.38
C LYS A 183 25.30 21.60 29.98
N LEU A 184 24.25 22.33 30.32
CA LEU A 184 24.32 23.63 30.94
C LEU A 184 24.46 23.58 32.47
N LEU A 185 24.31 22.37 33.05
CA LEU A 185 24.48 22.17 34.49
C LEU A 185 25.96 22.22 34.88
N PRO A 186 26.28 22.76 36.08
CA PRO A 186 27.65 22.78 36.59
C PRO A 186 28.27 21.38 36.71
N GLU A 187 27.46 20.42 37.07
CA GLU A 187 27.83 19.00 37.20
C GLU A 187 26.85 18.15 36.43
N MET A 188 27.34 17.11 35.74
CA MET A 188 26.47 16.18 35.02
C MET A 188 25.77 15.26 36.01
N PRO A 189 24.43 15.11 35.91
CA PRO A 189 23.66 14.20 36.73
C PRO A 189 24.07 12.74 36.47
N ASP A 190 23.64 11.87 37.39
CA ASP A 190 23.78 10.42 37.25
C ASP A 190 23.19 9.93 35.91
N PRO A 191 23.87 9.01 35.17
CA PRO A 191 23.39 8.47 33.91
C PRO A 191 21.97 7.87 33.97
N ILE A 192 21.60 7.23 35.08
CA ILE A 192 20.27 6.65 35.28
C ILE A 192 19.20 7.75 35.33
N PHE A 193 19.51 8.85 36.02
CA PHE A 193 18.63 10.03 36.07
C PHE A 193 18.46 10.65 34.68
N ILE A 194 19.54 10.73 33.88
CA ILE A 194 19.51 11.25 32.52
C ILE A 194 18.56 10.41 31.65
N GLU A 195 18.66 9.08 31.71
CA GLU A 195 17.80 8.18 30.96
C GLU A 195 16.33 8.32 31.38
N GLN A 196 16.04 8.43 32.68
CA GLN A 196 14.69 8.64 33.18
C GLN A 196 14.12 9.99 32.75
N ALA A 197 14.90 11.06 32.84
CA ALA A 197 14.51 12.39 32.37
C ALA A 197 14.19 12.41 30.87
N ILE A 198 15.02 11.77 30.05
CA ILE A 198 14.79 11.62 28.62
C ILE A 198 13.49 10.88 28.36
N ALA A 199 13.25 9.75 29.04
CA ALA A 199 12.03 8.92 28.86
C ALA A 199 10.76 9.71 29.24
N GLN A 200 10.78 10.42 30.37
CA GLN A 200 9.64 11.22 30.84
C GLN A 200 9.36 12.39 29.90
N VAL A 201 10.36 13.19 29.54
CA VAL A 201 10.17 14.34 28.65
C VAL A 201 9.78 13.91 27.25
N ALA A 202 10.34 12.80 26.75
CA ALA A 202 9.94 12.24 25.46
C ALA A 202 8.48 11.79 25.43
N ALA A 203 7.93 11.36 26.55
CA ALA A 203 6.52 10.98 26.67
C ALA A 203 5.58 12.20 26.57
N LEU A 204 5.98 13.37 27.07
CA LEU A 204 5.16 14.59 27.06
C LEU A 204 4.87 15.13 25.64
N GLY A 205 5.75 14.89 24.70
CA GLY A 205 5.60 15.38 23.32
C GLY A 205 4.79 14.45 22.39
N ARG A 206 4.24 13.35 22.91
CA ARG A 206 3.51 12.38 22.09
C ARG A 206 2.10 12.83 21.77
N VAL A 207 1.69 12.61 20.53
CA VAL A 207 0.31 12.85 20.07
C VAL A 207 -0.56 11.64 20.44
N ASN A 208 -0.02 10.42 20.32
CA ASN A 208 -0.68 9.19 20.70
C ASN A 208 -0.10 8.68 22.03
N HIS A 209 -0.90 8.69 23.08
CA HIS A 209 -0.48 8.16 24.37
C HIS A 209 -0.33 6.63 24.28
N ALA A 210 0.78 6.11 24.78
CA ALA A 210 0.88 4.67 24.99
C ALA A 210 -0.22 4.25 25.95
N VAL A 211 -1.00 3.22 25.61
CA VAL A 211 -1.83 2.54 26.58
C VAL A 211 -0.86 2.04 27.64
N ASN A 212 -1.00 2.51 28.88
CA ASN A 212 -0.12 2.15 30.00
C ASN A 212 0.11 0.63 29.99
N PRO A 213 1.35 0.16 29.95
CA PRO A 213 1.61 -1.22 30.32
C PRO A 213 1.27 -1.33 31.81
N VAL A 214 0.28 -2.17 32.11
CA VAL A 214 -0.04 -2.63 33.46
C VAL A 214 1.15 -3.39 34.04
#